data_1024819713e46a90681350dff522d500
#
_entry.id   1024819713e46a90681350dff522d500
#
_cell.length_a   1.000
_cell.length_b   1.000
_cell.length_c   1.000
_cell.angle_alpha   90.00
_cell.angle_beta   90.00
_cell.angle_gamma   90.00
#
_symmetry.space_group_name_H-M   'P 1'
#
loop_
_entity.id
_entity.type
_entity.pdbx_description
1 polymer ?
#
loop_
_entity_poly.entity_id
_entity_poly.type
_entity_poly.pdbx_seq_one_letter_code
_entity_poly.pdbx_strand_id
1 'polypeptide(L)'
;MGEYACVRAMLASDPTASRISGGRTLVKVRAVDDSGALDVAFFNQDYRRTSLHKGETYIFYGKVEGDLLRRRMTNPVVEPEGRQLLTGRIMPIYPLAAGVSQTLLAKAMRQGLDACRDLLPDVLPDEVRRAYHLCYTGYAYENIHFPDSPEALDIARRRLVFEELFVLACGLQLLRSRRETGRGPACNCLLYTSDAADDL
;
A
#
# COMPACT_ATOMS: atom_id res chain seq x y z
N MET A 1 11.26 -24.52 1.88
CA MET A 1 10.20 -23.57 2.33
C MET A 1 9.70 -22.84 1.10
N GLY A 2 8.38 -22.72 0.93
CA GLY A 2 7.81 -22.09 -0.26
C GLY A 2 8.05 -20.59 -0.27
N GLU A 3 8.36 -20.04 -1.43
CA GLU A 3 8.60 -18.63 -1.68
C GLU A 3 7.35 -17.98 -2.27
N TYR A 4 7.11 -16.69 -1.95
CA TYR A 4 6.04 -15.92 -2.58
C TYR A 4 6.50 -15.47 -3.96
N ALA A 5 5.71 -15.77 -4.97
CA ALA A 5 6.00 -15.39 -6.34
C ALA A 5 4.76 -14.87 -7.07
N CYS A 6 5.01 -14.04 -8.06
CA CYS A 6 4.03 -13.58 -9.03
C CYS A 6 4.27 -14.35 -10.34
N VAL A 7 3.29 -15.14 -10.77
CA VAL A 7 3.40 -16.02 -11.94
C VAL A 7 2.36 -15.62 -12.97
N ARG A 8 2.80 -15.32 -14.19
CA ARG A 8 1.95 -15.13 -15.35
C ARG A 8 1.81 -16.45 -16.08
N ALA A 9 0.60 -16.98 -16.17
CA ALA A 9 0.37 -18.27 -16.81
C ALA A 9 -1.02 -18.36 -17.44
N MET A 10 -1.14 -19.16 -18.51
CA MET A 10 -2.39 -19.45 -19.19
C MET A 10 -3.07 -20.66 -18.56
N LEU A 11 -4.39 -20.66 -18.43
CA LEU A 11 -5.13 -21.82 -17.96
C LEU A 11 -5.18 -22.92 -19.06
N ALA A 12 -4.56 -24.05 -18.73
CA ALA A 12 -4.53 -25.24 -19.60
C ALA A 12 -5.82 -26.07 -19.53
N SER A 13 -6.58 -25.95 -18.43
CA SER A 13 -7.82 -26.70 -18.21
C SER A 13 -8.89 -25.83 -17.60
N ASP A 14 -10.16 -26.20 -17.82
CA ASP A 14 -11.27 -25.61 -17.11
C ASP A 14 -11.21 -25.94 -15.61
N PRO A 15 -11.70 -25.02 -14.74
CA PRO A 15 -11.74 -25.26 -13.31
C PRO A 15 -12.60 -26.46 -12.94
N THR A 16 -12.03 -27.38 -12.14
CA THR A 16 -12.76 -28.54 -11.62
C THR A 16 -13.07 -28.34 -10.15
N ALA A 17 -14.32 -28.53 -9.74
CA ALA A 17 -14.74 -28.42 -8.35
C ALA A 17 -15.02 -29.80 -7.76
N SER A 18 -14.57 -30.04 -6.53
CA SER A 18 -14.86 -31.22 -5.74
C SER A 18 -15.21 -30.81 -4.30
N ARG A 19 -16.14 -31.56 -3.68
CA ARG A 19 -16.40 -31.44 -2.25
C ARG A 19 -15.42 -32.30 -1.49
N ILE A 20 -14.80 -31.74 -0.47
CA ILE A 20 -13.90 -32.45 0.43
C ILE A 20 -14.52 -32.59 1.81
N SER A 21 -13.92 -33.43 2.66
CA SER A 21 -14.39 -33.68 4.03
C SER A 21 -14.57 -32.39 4.83
N GLY A 22 -15.65 -32.30 5.60
CA GLY A 22 -16.02 -31.08 6.34
C GLY A 22 -16.83 -30.05 5.54
N GLY A 23 -17.46 -30.44 4.43
CA GLY A 23 -18.35 -29.56 3.65
C GLY A 23 -17.65 -28.45 2.84
N ARG A 24 -16.32 -28.48 2.77
CA ARG A 24 -15.52 -27.50 2.04
C ARG A 24 -15.47 -27.80 0.55
N THR A 25 -15.52 -26.77 -0.28
CA THR A 25 -15.31 -26.89 -1.72
C THR A 25 -13.84 -26.68 -2.06
N LEU A 26 -13.32 -27.50 -2.97
CA LEU A 26 -11.98 -27.38 -3.53
C LEU A 26 -12.10 -27.21 -5.04
N VAL A 27 -11.68 -26.07 -5.55
CA VAL A 27 -11.56 -25.79 -6.99
C VAL A 27 -10.09 -25.94 -7.39
N LYS A 28 -9.84 -26.76 -8.41
CA LYS A 28 -8.50 -26.98 -8.97
C LYS A 28 -8.44 -26.48 -10.41
N VAL A 29 -7.34 -25.84 -10.74
CA VAL A 29 -6.99 -25.45 -12.11
C VAL A 29 -5.53 -25.76 -12.36
N ARG A 30 -5.19 -25.99 -13.62
CA ARG A 30 -3.80 -26.13 -14.09
C ARG A 30 -3.46 -24.95 -14.98
N ALA A 31 -2.45 -24.21 -14.61
CA ALA A 31 -1.89 -23.12 -15.37
C ALA A 31 -0.54 -23.54 -15.97
N VAL A 32 -0.20 -23.00 -17.13
CA VAL A 32 1.06 -23.31 -17.85
C VAL A 32 1.68 -22.02 -18.38
N ASP A 33 2.99 -22.02 -18.41
CA ASP A 33 3.82 -21.02 -19.06
C ASP A 33 5.01 -21.69 -19.76
N ASP A 34 5.92 -20.91 -20.33
CA ASP A 34 7.11 -21.42 -21.02
C ASP A 34 8.08 -22.18 -20.09
N SER A 35 7.97 -21.98 -18.76
CA SER A 35 8.82 -22.62 -17.75
C SER A 35 8.24 -23.91 -17.18
N GLY A 36 6.95 -24.19 -17.42
CA GLY A 36 6.31 -25.41 -16.94
C GLY A 36 4.85 -25.27 -16.52
N ALA A 37 4.42 -26.15 -15.59
CA ALA A 37 3.05 -26.20 -15.13
C ALA A 37 2.95 -25.84 -13.63
N LEU A 38 1.86 -25.17 -13.27
CA LEU A 38 1.49 -24.79 -11.93
C LEU A 38 0.10 -25.32 -11.60
N ASP A 39 0.00 -26.17 -10.59
CA ASP A 39 -1.28 -26.63 -10.05
C ASP A 39 -1.80 -25.62 -9.01
N VAL A 40 -2.97 -25.05 -9.24
CA VAL A 40 -3.58 -24.05 -8.35
C VAL A 40 -4.81 -24.64 -7.68
N ALA A 41 -4.91 -24.45 -6.38
CA ALA A 41 -6.00 -24.95 -5.55
C ALA A 41 -6.67 -23.80 -4.78
N PHE A 42 -8.01 -23.71 -4.88
CA PHE A 42 -8.81 -22.72 -4.15
C PHE A 42 -9.75 -23.44 -3.19
N PHE A 43 -9.62 -23.15 -1.91
CA PHE A 43 -10.51 -23.66 -0.87
C PHE A 43 -11.65 -22.68 -0.60
N ASN A 44 -12.89 -23.17 -0.58
CA ASN A 44 -14.11 -22.38 -0.32
C ASN A 44 -14.30 -21.17 -1.27
N GLN A 45 -13.84 -21.29 -2.51
CA GLN A 45 -13.96 -20.27 -3.55
C GLN A 45 -14.66 -20.84 -4.80
N ASP A 46 -15.88 -21.34 -4.64
CA ASP A 46 -16.64 -21.98 -5.73
C ASP A 46 -16.89 -21.03 -6.92
N TYR A 47 -16.99 -19.72 -6.66
CA TYR A 47 -17.12 -18.70 -7.70
C TYR A 47 -15.95 -18.68 -8.71
N ARG A 48 -14.79 -19.27 -8.36
CA ARG A 48 -13.64 -19.41 -9.28
C ARG A 48 -13.98 -20.29 -10.49
N ARG A 49 -14.95 -21.18 -10.37
CA ARG A 49 -15.44 -22.01 -11.49
C ARG A 49 -15.98 -21.19 -12.66
N THR A 50 -16.63 -20.07 -12.34
CA THR A 50 -17.27 -19.22 -13.35
C THR A 50 -16.46 -18.01 -13.72
N SER A 51 -15.42 -17.69 -12.92
CA SER A 51 -14.58 -16.52 -13.17
C SER A 51 -13.23 -16.82 -13.85
N LEU A 52 -12.88 -18.09 -14.00
CA LEU A 52 -11.64 -18.52 -14.63
C LEU A 52 -11.97 -19.36 -15.87
N HIS A 53 -11.33 -19.05 -17.00
CA HIS A 53 -11.63 -19.68 -18.28
C HIS A 53 -10.37 -20.27 -18.91
N LYS A 54 -10.48 -21.48 -19.47
CA LYS A 54 -9.41 -22.13 -20.23
C LYS A 54 -8.98 -21.25 -21.40
N GLY A 55 -7.67 -21.19 -21.65
CA GLY A 55 -7.05 -20.42 -22.73
C GLY A 55 -6.83 -18.93 -22.40
N GLU A 56 -7.36 -18.42 -21.30
CA GLU A 56 -7.08 -17.07 -20.84
C GLU A 56 -5.82 -17.03 -19.96
N THR A 57 -5.11 -15.91 -20.02
CA THR A 57 -3.91 -15.66 -19.21
C THR A 57 -4.26 -14.88 -17.95
N TYR A 58 -3.74 -15.38 -16.83
CA TYR A 58 -3.93 -14.79 -15.50
C TYR A 58 -2.59 -14.56 -14.82
N ILE A 59 -2.60 -13.62 -13.90
CA ILE A 59 -1.49 -13.40 -12.98
C ILE A 59 -1.88 -14.00 -11.62
N PHE A 60 -1.05 -14.92 -11.14
CA PHE A 60 -1.19 -15.59 -9.87
C PHE A 60 -0.15 -15.06 -8.88
N TYR A 61 -0.57 -14.57 -7.74
CA TYR A 61 0.33 -14.17 -6.66
C TYR A 61 0.06 -14.98 -5.41
N GLY A 62 1.07 -15.66 -4.91
CA GLY A 62 0.95 -16.49 -3.73
C GLY A 62 2.22 -17.28 -3.43
N LYS A 63 2.12 -18.11 -2.40
CA LYS A 63 3.21 -18.98 -2.00
C LYS A 63 3.31 -20.19 -2.94
N VAL A 64 4.46 -20.35 -3.57
CA VAL A 64 4.77 -21.51 -4.41
C VAL A 64 5.31 -22.62 -3.51
N GLU A 65 4.68 -23.79 -3.55
CA GLU A 65 5.04 -24.98 -2.81
C GLU A 65 5.28 -26.15 -3.78
N GLY A 66 5.97 -27.17 -3.31
CA GLY A 66 6.29 -28.37 -4.10
C GLY A 66 7.75 -28.39 -4.56
N ASP A 67 8.02 -29.21 -5.55
CA ASP A 67 9.33 -29.40 -6.16
C ASP A 67 9.36 -28.87 -7.62
N LEU A 68 10.49 -29.05 -8.30
CA LEU A 68 10.67 -28.59 -9.69
C LEU A 68 9.70 -29.23 -10.68
N LEU A 69 9.15 -30.42 -10.37
CA LEU A 69 8.25 -31.18 -11.22
C LEU A 69 6.77 -30.91 -10.92
N ARG A 70 6.45 -30.54 -9.69
CA ARG A 70 5.07 -30.34 -9.22
C ARG A 70 4.99 -29.09 -8.34
N ARG A 71 4.96 -27.94 -9.01
CA ARG A 71 4.74 -26.67 -8.33
C ARG A 71 3.25 -26.45 -8.10
N ARG A 72 2.89 -25.97 -6.91
CA ARG A 72 1.50 -25.66 -6.57
C ARG A 72 1.38 -24.33 -5.84
N MET A 73 0.23 -23.71 -5.99
CA MET A 73 -0.20 -22.58 -5.16
C MET A 73 -1.55 -22.88 -4.50
N THR A 74 -1.69 -22.46 -3.25
CA THR A 74 -2.94 -22.58 -2.51
C THR A 74 -3.52 -21.21 -2.23
N ASN A 75 -4.78 -21.00 -2.64
CA ASN A 75 -5.50 -19.72 -2.51
C ASN A 75 -4.71 -18.48 -2.99
N PRO A 76 -4.06 -18.49 -4.15
CA PRO A 76 -3.39 -17.30 -4.64
C PRO A 76 -4.38 -16.16 -4.93
N VAL A 77 -3.87 -14.92 -4.91
CA VAL A 77 -4.55 -13.81 -5.56
C VAL A 77 -4.46 -14.03 -7.06
N VAL A 78 -5.58 -13.88 -7.78
CA VAL A 78 -5.64 -14.12 -9.24
C VAL A 78 -6.37 -12.96 -9.90
N GLU A 79 -5.75 -12.41 -10.93
CA GLU A 79 -6.33 -11.35 -11.75
C GLU A 79 -6.10 -11.64 -13.23
N PRO A 80 -7.06 -11.25 -14.12
CA PRO A 80 -6.86 -11.37 -15.56
C PRO A 80 -5.71 -10.49 -16.04
N GLU A 81 -4.98 -10.96 -17.04
CA GLU A 81 -3.96 -10.13 -17.68
C GLU A 81 -4.57 -8.86 -18.28
N GLY A 82 -3.88 -7.72 -18.10
CA GLY A 82 -4.36 -6.40 -18.56
C GLY A 82 -5.39 -5.71 -17.66
N ARG A 83 -5.87 -6.38 -16.60
CA ARG A 83 -6.79 -5.81 -15.60
C ARG A 83 -6.27 -5.96 -14.18
N GLN A 84 -4.94 -5.98 -14.04
CA GLN A 84 -4.32 -6.14 -12.72
C GLN A 84 -4.49 -4.86 -11.90
N LEU A 85 -5.04 -5.02 -10.70
CA LEU A 85 -5.10 -3.99 -9.68
C LEU A 85 -4.06 -4.25 -8.58
N LEU A 86 -3.84 -5.53 -8.27
CA LEU A 86 -3.07 -5.99 -7.13
C LEU A 86 -1.85 -6.83 -7.52
N THR A 87 -1.84 -7.50 -8.67
CA THR A 87 -0.78 -8.44 -9.04
C THR A 87 0.19 -7.85 -10.05
N GLY A 88 1.46 -8.29 -10.00
CA GLY A 88 2.50 -7.85 -10.93
C GLY A 88 2.99 -6.42 -10.74
N ARG A 89 2.72 -5.80 -9.58
CA ARG A 89 3.13 -4.44 -9.22
C ARG A 89 3.39 -4.31 -7.73
N ILE A 90 4.00 -3.20 -7.32
CA ILE A 90 4.12 -2.83 -5.91
C ILE A 90 2.72 -2.52 -5.40
N MET A 91 2.32 -3.18 -4.31
CA MET A 91 0.97 -3.06 -3.75
C MET A 91 0.95 -2.40 -2.38
N PRO A 92 -0.04 -1.55 -2.12
CA PRO A 92 -0.30 -1.09 -0.77
C PRO A 92 -0.87 -2.24 0.07
N ILE A 93 -0.41 -2.36 1.31
CA ILE A 93 -0.99 -3.27 2.31
C ILE A 93 -1.79 -2.40 3.28
N TYR A 94 -3.11 -2.52 3.22
CA TYR A 94 -4.01 -1.80 4.11
C TYR A 94 -4.31 -2.61 5.37
N PRO A 95 -4.39 -2.00 6.55
CA PRO A 95 -4.96 -2.64 7.73
C PRO A 95 -6.44 -2.97 7.46
N LEU A 96 -6.81 -4.22 7.71
CA LEU A 96 -8.16 -4.72 7.39
C LEU A 96 -9.01 -4.83 8.65
N ALA A 97 -10.31 -4.53 8.50
CA ALA A 97 -11.34 -4.87 9.48
C ALA A 97 -12.13 -6.11 9.01
N ALA A 98 -12.90 -6.72 9.91
CA ALA A 98 -13.74 -7.87 9.59
C ALA A 98 -14.72 -7.54 8.45
N GLY A 99 -14.76 -8.41 7.43
CA GLY A 99 -15.61 -8.24 6.25
C GLY A 99 -15.04 -7.35 5.14
N VAL A 100 -13.87 -6.73 5.34
CA VAL A 100 -13.22 -5.89 4.32
C VAL A 100 -12.01 -6.62 3.74
N SER A 101 -11.90 -6.69 2.41
CA SER A 101 -10.77 -7.32 1.72
C SER A 101 -9.80 -6.27 1.14
N GLN A 102 -8.54 -6.67 0.94
CA GLN A 102 -7.53 -5.84 0.25
C GLN A 102 -8.02 -5.37 -1.12
N THR A 103 -8.65 -6.28 -1.88
CA THR A 103 -9.20 -5.97 -3.20
C THR A 103 -10.29 -4.90 -3.14
N LEU A 104 -11.16 -4.95 -2.12
CA LEU A 104 -12.21 -3.94 -1.94
C LEU A 104 -11.61 -2.57 -1.64
N LEU A 105 -10.66 -2.50 -0.71
CA LEU A 105 -9.99 -1.24 -0.37
C LEU A 105 -9.17 -0.68 -1.53
N ALA A 106 -8.43 -1.53 -2.25
CA ALA A 106 -7.67 -1.09 -3.42
C ALA A 106 -8.58 -0.52 -4.52
N LYS A 107 -9.74 -1.16 -4.78
CA LYS A 107 -10.74 -0.64 -5.73
C LYS A 107 -11.33 0.69 -5.27
N ALA A 108 -11.71 0.79 -3.99
CA ALA A 108 -12.24 2.03 -3.43
C ALA A 108 -11.21 3.17 -3.49
N MET A 109 -9.94 2.88 -3.17
CA MET A 109 -8.85 3.85 -3.26
C MET A 109 -8.62 4.31 -4.71
N ARG A 110 -8.62 3.38 -5.68
CA ARG A 110 -8.51 3.73 -7.10
C ARG A 110 -9.64 4.64 -7.55
N GLN A 111 -10.88 4.28 -7.24
CA GLN A 111 -12.04 5.10 -7.56
C GLN A 111 -11.99 6.49 -6.90
N GLY A 112 -11.55 6.56 -5.64
CA GLY A 112 -11.37 7.82 -4.93
C GLY A 112 -10.32 8.72 -5.58
N LEU A 113 -9.15 8.17 -5.92
CA LEU A 113 -8.09 8.92 -6.61
C LEU A 113 -8.54 9.43 -7.98
N ASP A 114 -9.22 8.59 -8.76
CA ASP A 114 -9.75 8.98 -10.08
C ASP A 114 -10.79 10.09 -9.96
N ALA A 115 -11.67 10.02 -8.96
CA ALA A 115 -12.70 11.03 -8.71
C ALA A 115 -12.14 12.36 -8.17
N CYS A 116 -11.05 12.32 -7.40
CA CYS A 116 -10.46 13.49 -6.74
C CYS A 116 -9.24 14.07 -7.47
N ARG A 117 -8.81 13.49 -8.58
CA ARG A 117 -7.56 13.83 -9.28
C ARG A 117 -7.39 15.34 -9.50
N ASP A 118 -8.42 16.02 -9.97
CA ASP A 118 -8.40 17.45 -10.29
C ASP A 118 -8.81 18.33 -9.10
N LEU A 119 -9.17 17.73 -7.97
CA LEU A 119 -9.66 18.41 -6.77
C LEU A 119 -8.61 18.52 -5.67
N LEU A 120 -7.46 17.87 -5.81
CA LEU A 120 -6.41 17.83 -4.80
C LEU A 120 -5.54 19.09 -4.87
N PRO A 121 -5.71 20.06 -3.95
CA PRO A 121 -4.86 21.24 -3.93
C PRO A 121 -3.44 20.88 -3.49
N ASP A 122 -2.44 21.58 -4.00
CA ASP A 122 -1.09 21.47 -3.45
C ASP A 122 -0.99 22.34 -2.19
N VAL A 123 -0.73 21.71 -1.05
CA VAL A 123 -0.67 22.39 0.26
C VAL A 123 0.64 23.13 0.44
N LEU A 124 1.70 22.71 -0.27
CA LEU A 124 3.00 23.37 -0.20
C LEU A 124 3.07 24.57 -1.16
N PRO A 125 3.58 25.71 -0.70
CA PRO A 125 3.90 26.82 -1.59
C PRO A 125 4.84 26.38 -2.72
N ASP A 126 4.62 26.89 -3.92
CA ASP A 126 5.40 26.53 -5.10
C ASP A 126 6.91 26.76 -4.92
N GLU A 127 7.29 27.81 -4.20
CA GLU A 127 8.68 28.12 -3.88
C GLU A 127 9.32 27.03 -3.04
N VAL A 128 8.62 26.55 -2.01
CA VAL A 128 9.08 25.46 -1.15
C VAL A 128 9.18 24.16 -1.95
N ARG A 129 8.14 23.85 -2.72
CA ARG A 129 8.13 22.64 -3.55
C ARG A 129 9.32 22.59 -4.52
N ARG A 130 9.63 23.73 -5.20
CA ARG A 130 10.76 23.83 -6.13
C ARG A 130 12.10 23.77 -5.42
N ALA A 131 12.25 24.49 -4.30
CA ALA A 131 13.51 24.53 -3.55
C ALA A 131 13.94 23.16 -3.05
N TYR A 132 12.99 22.29 -2.68
CA TYR A 132 13.25 20.94 -2.17
C TYR A 132 13.05 19.83 -3.21
N HIS A 133 12.82 20.19 -4.48
CA HIS A 133 12.61 19.25 -5.60
C HIS A 133 11.51 18.22 -5.30
N LEU A 134 10.36 18.67 -4.81
CA LEU A 134 9.24 17.82 -4.45
C LEU A 134 8.22 17.71 -5.60
N CYS A 135 7.62 16.53 -5.75
CA CYS A 135 6.54 16.30 -6.71
C CYS A 135 5.23 16.99 -6.27
N TYR A 136 4.28 17.08 -7.17
CA TYR A 136 2.93 17.57 -6.87
C TYR A 136 2.15 16.60 -6.01
N THR A 137 1.18 17.13 -5.25
CA THR A 137 0.30 16.35 -4.35
C THR A 137 -0.40 15.20 -5.07
N GLY A 138 -0.99 15.43 -6.23
CA GLY A 138 -1.68 14.38 -7.00
C GLY A 138 -0.75 13.24 -7.41
N TYR A 139 0.49 13.54 -7.87
CA TYR A 139 1.49 12.52 -8.14
C TYR A 139 1.87 11.72 -6.89
N ALA A 140 2.01 12.40 -5.75
CA ALA A 140 2.35 11.73 -4.50
C ALA A 140 1.26 10.76 -4.04
N TYR A 141 -0.01 11.17 -4.07
CA TYR A 141 -1.12 10.28 -3.69
C TYR A 141 -1.32 9.13 -4.67
N GLU A 142 -1.14 9.36 -5.96
CA GLU A 142 -1.20 8.27 -6.94
C GLU A 142 -0.11 7.22 -6.68
N ASN A 143 1.15 7.66 -6.55
CA ASN A 143 2.29 6.76 -6.46
C ASN A 143 2.56 6.20 -5.06
N ILE A 144 1.98 6.73 -3.98
CA ILE A 144 2.03 6.08 -2.67
C ILE A 144 1.12 4.86 -2.59
N HIS A 145 0.02 4.86 -3.36
CA HIS A 145 -0.94 3.77 -3.40
C HIS A 145 -0.74 2.82 -4.58
N PHE A 146 -0.38 3.35 -5.75
CA PHE A 146 -0.23 2.57 -6.99
C PHE A 146 1.02 3.03 -7.75
N PRO A 147 2.20 2.78 -7.19
CA PRO A 147 3.44 3.24 -7.82
C PRO A 147 3.72 2.47 -9.12
N ASP A 148 4.17 3.22 -10.14
CA ASP A 148 4.61 2.64 -11.41
C ASP A 148 5.99 1.99 -11.29
N SER A 149 6.80 2.45 -10.33
CA SER A 149 8.14 1.92 -10.05
C SER A 149 8.54 2.14 -8.59
N PRO A 150 9.61 1.46 -8.08
CA PRO A 150 10.18 1.75 -6.76
C PRO A 150 10.61 3.22 -6.61
N GLU A 151 11.17 3.79 -7.65
CA GLU A 151 11.62 5.20 -7.66
C GLU A 151 10.44 6.17 -7.55
N ALA A 152 9.33 5.88 -8.26
CA ALA A 152 8.11 6.67 -8.15
C ALA A 152 7.52 6.63 -6.73
N LEU A 153 7.58 5.46 -6.07
CA LEU A 153 7.18 5.30 -4.67
C LEU A 153 8.07 6.13 -3.73
N ASP A 154 9.38 6.14 -3.94
CA ASP A 154 10.30 6.92 -3.09
C ASP A 154 10.12 8.42 -3.26
N ILE A 155 9.87 8.90 -4.49
CA ILE A 155 9.54 10.30 -4.78
C ILE A 155 8.24 10.70 -4.06
N ALA A 156 7.20 9.87 -4.15
CA ALA A 156 5.93 10.09 -3.48
C ALA A 156 6.07 10.12 -1.95
N ARG A 157 6.79 9.15 -1.39
CA ARG A 157 7.06 9.07 0.06
C ARG A 157 7.81 10.29 0.58
N ARG A 158 8.87 10.71 -0.13
CA ARG A 158 9.65 11.91 0.21
C ARG A 158 8.76 13.14 0.27
N ARG A 159 7.84 13.31 -0.68
CA ARG A 159 6.90 14.44 -0.74
C ARG A 159 5.96 14.44 0.47
N LEU A 160 5.34 13.31 0.80
CA LEU A 160 4.37 13.21 1.89
C LEU A 160 5.04 13.38 3.25
N VAL A 161 6.20 12.75 3.48
CA VAL A 161 6.97 12.93 4.73
C VAL A 161 7.39 14.39 4.91
N PHE A 162 7.88 15.06 3.84
CA PHE A 162 8.22 16.46 3.91
C PHE A 162 7.00 17.32 4.29
N GLU A 163 5.85 17.06 3.66
CA GLU A 163 4.62 17.83 3.93
C GLU A 163 4.17 17.70 5.38
N GLU A 164 4.13 16.48 5.93
CA GLU A 164 3.77 16.26 7.33
C GLU A 164 4.69 17.02 8.29
N LEU A 165 6.02 16.92 8.08
CA LEU A 165 6.99 17.61 8.92
C LEU A 165 6.93 19.12 8.73
N PHE A 166 6.70 19.63 7.52
CA PHE A 166 6.55 21.05 7.24
C PHE A 166 5.33 21.63 7.94
N VAL A 167 4.18 20.98 7.84
CA VAL A 167 2.94 21.41 8.52
C VAL A 167 3.13 21.41 10.04
N LEU A 168 3.77 20.36 10.58
CA LEU A 168 4.09 20.30 12.00
C LEU A 168 5.02 21.44 12.43
N ALA A 169 6.09 21.71 11.68
CA ALA A 169 7.03 22.79 11.96
C ALA A 169 6.35 24.16 11.93
N CYS A 170 5.50 24.42 10.94
CA CYS A 170 4.71 25.63 10.85
C CYS A 170 3.76 25.78 12.05
N GLY A 171 3.10 24.70 12.45
CA GLY A 171 2.23 24.68 13.63
C GLY A 171 2.97 25.01 14.92
N LEU A 172 4.14 24.40 15.13
CA LEU A 172 4.99 24.68 16.29
C LEU A 172 5.49 26.14 16.31
N GLN A 173 5.90 26.65 15.16
CA GLN A 173 6.33 28.04 15.02
C GLN A 173 5.20 29.03 15.35
N LEU A 174 4.00 28.74 14.88
CA LEU A 174 2.82 29.55 15.20
C LEU A 174 2.50 29.54 16.72
N LEU A 175 2.61 28.39 17.36
CA LEU A 175 2.42 28.30 18.81
C LEU A 175 3.49 29.06 19.60
N ARG A 176 4.76 29.03 19.15
CA ARG A 176 5.85 29.81 19.75
C ARG A 176 5.58 31.30 19.63
N SER A 177 5.27 31.80 18.43
CA SER A 177 5.00 33.23 18.22
C SER A 177 3.81 33.74 19.05
N ARG A 178 2.77 32.92 19.24
CA ARG A 178 1.64 33.25 20.11
C ARG A 178 2.05 33.34 21.61
N ARG A 179 3.00 32.52 22.04
CA ARG A 179 3.53 32.61 23.43
C ARG A 179 4.41 33.82 23.61
N GLU A 180 5.22 34.17 22.65
CA GLU A 180 6.10 35.36 22.67
C GLU A 180 5.31 36.67 22.67
N THR A 181 4.15 36.72 21.98
CA THR A 181 3.24 37.87 22.02
C THR A 181 2.35 37.94 23.27
N GLY A 182 2.19 36.83 23.99
CA GLY A 182 1.53 36.80 25.29
C GLY A 182 2.40 37.46 26.34
N ARG A 183 2.06 38.65 26.84
CA ARG A 183 2.67 39.23 28.07
C ARG A 183 2.41 38.25 29.19
N GLY A 184 3.41 37.44 29.55
CA GLY A 184 3.42 36.71 30.79
C GLY A 184 3.30 37.67 31.97
N PRO A 185 2.68 37.30 33.11
CA PRO A 185 2.74 38.10 34.30
C PRO A 185 4.23 38.33 34.62
N ALA A 186 4.60 39.61 34.80
CA ALA A 186 5.94 39.94 35.21
C ALA A 186 6.16 39.30 36.58
N CYS A 187 6.87 38.18 36.59
CA CYS A 187 7.39 37.65 37.85
C CYS A 187 8.49 38.60 38.30
N ASN A 188 8.14 39.50 39.21
CA ASN A 188 9.15 40.13 40.07
C ASN A 188 9.74 39.02 40.97
N CYS A 189 10.58 38.20 40.34
CA CYS A 189 11.45 37.33 41.09
C CYS A 189 12.47 38.26 41.73
N LEU A 190 12.31 38.52 43.04
CA LEU A 190 13.37 39.06 43.85
C LEU A 190 14.55 38.12 43.66
N LEU A 191 15.53 38.59 42.89
CA LEU A 191 16.84 37.97 42.79
C LEU A 191 17.48 37.97 44.19
N TYR A 192 17.22 36.92 44.91
CA TYR A 192 18.05 36.55 46.07
C TYR A 192 19.34 35.92 45.51
N THR A 193 20.12 36.78 44.88
CA THR A 193 21.48 36.44 44.46
C THR A 193 22.34 37.59 44.90
N SER A 194 22.83 37.49 46.04
CA SER A 194 24.12 37.90 46.53
C SER A 194 24.03 37.94 48.00
N ASP A 195 25.11 37.69 48.57
CA ASP A 195 25.51 37.73 49.95
C ASP A 195 25.58 36.40 50.68
N ALA A 196 25.95 35.33 49.99
CA ALA A 196 26.49 34.15 50.68
C ALA A 196 27.95 33.83 50.29
N ALA A 197 28.66 34.79 49.68
CA ALA A 197 30.05 34.56 49.25
C ALA A 197 31.08 35.58 49.79
N ASP A 198 30.66 36.53 50.63
CA ASP A 198 31.58 37.54 51.16
C ASP A 198 31.82 37.46 52.69
N ASP A 199 31.46 36.36 53.33
CA ASP A 199 31.87 36.08 54.68
C ASP A 199 32.65 34.75 54.78
N LEU A 200 33.93 34.77 54.32
CA LEU A 200 35.03 33.90 54.77
C LEU A 200 36.37 34.49 54.33
#